data_9af6376887c0e6a341596ded02a29ca8
#
_entry.id   9af6376887c0e6a341596ded02a29ca8
#
_cell.length_a   1.000
_cell.length_b   1.000
_cell.length_c   1.000
_cell.angle_alpha   90.00
_cell.angle_beta   90.00
_cell.angle_gamma   90.00
#
_symmetry.space_group_name_H-M   'P 1'
#
loop_
_entity.id
_entity.type
_entity.pdbx_description
1 polymer ?
#
loop_
_entity_poly.entity_id
_entity_poly.type
_entity_poly.pdbx_seq_one_letter_code
_entity_poly.pdbx_strand_id
1 'polypeptide(L)'
;MDIYEALYTTRMMRRLRPDPIPLDTQARILDAAVRAPNGGNTQRWHFLAVDDPKLIHEFAELFRQARALEYEKFRAGTGPMVAPAPGADPAAHAETMRRMKGSGDYLADHFDEVPLLLFVFAIDDLGGANIYPAIWSALLAARAEGVGGVMTMVLRNFTDEVNELLGVPVEQGWKMSAMLTLGYPRGTWGVAANRHPVHEVSSRNHWGAPFGIEVPQPLWPPHNNTATDLAAAG
;
A
#
# COMPACT_ATOMS: atom_id res chain seq x y z
N MET A 1 18.37 6.87 -5.93
CA MET A 1 16.98 6.97 -6.45
C MET A 1 16.48 8.36 -6.17
N ASP A 2 15.91 9.04 -7.14
CA ASP A 2 15.24 10.31 -6.91
C ASP A 2 13.78 10.09 -6.45
N ILE A 3 13.14 11.16 -5.97
CA ILE A 3 11.77 11.09 -5.44
C ILE A 3 10.75 10.70 -6.51
N TYR A 4 10.91 11.18 -7.73
CA TYR A 4 9.99 10.84 -8.82
C TYR A 4 10.13 9.39 -9.23
N GLU A 5 11.35 8.86 -9.33
CA GLU A 5 11.56 7.43 -9.54
C GLU A 5 10.85 6.60 -8.48
N ALA A 6 11.00 6.95 -7.20
CA ALA A 6 10.32 6.25 -6.12
C ALA A 6 8.80 6.31 -6.27
N LEU A 7 8.22 7.51 -6.49
CA LEU A 7 6.77 7.69 -6.62
C LEU A 7 6.17 6.95 -7.81
N TYR A 8 6.83 6.96 -8.97
CA TYR A 8 6.29 6.35 -10.18
C TYR A 8 6.49 4.84 -10.24
N THR A 9 7.52 4.30 -9.59
CA THR A 9 7.86 2.87 -9.67
C THR A 9 7.47 2.06 -8.45
N THR A 10 7.10 2.68 -7.33
CA THR A 10 6.59 1.96 -6.16
C THR A 10 5.21 1.39 -6.47
N ARG A 11 5.09 0.08 -6.35
CA ARG A 11 3.83 -0.64 -6.54
C ARG A 11 3.71 -1.75 -5.50
N MET A 12 2.47 -2.19 -5.25
CA MET A 12 2.20 -3.27 -4.31
C MET A 12 2.71 -4.61 -4.86
N MET A 13 3.77 -5.14 -4.24
CA MET A 13 4.43 -6.38 -4.63
C MET A 13 4.12 -7.49 -3.62
N ARG A 14 3.54 -8.59 -4.11
CA ARG A 14 3.11 -9.73 -3.29
C ARG A 14 3.93 -11.01 -3.53
N ARG A 15 4.85 -10.97 -4.52
CA ARG A 15 5.76 -12.07 -4.83
C ARG A 15 7.12 -11.72 -4.27
N LEU A 16 7.35 -12.14 -3.04
CA LEU A 16 8.56 -11.82 -2.27
C LEU A 16 9.46 -13.04 -2.18
N ARG A 17 10.74 -12.81 -1.97
CA ARG A 17 11.73 -13.83 -1.62
C ARG A 17 11.79 -13.97 -0.10
N PRO A 18 12.13 -15.15 0.44
CA PRO A 18 12.23 -15.36 1.88
C PRO A 18 13.53 -14.83 2.50
N ASP A 19 14.37 -14.14 1.72
CA ASP A 19 15.63 -13.58 2.23
C ASP A 19 15.33 -12.56 3.35
N PRO A 20 15.97 -12.67 4.52
CA PRO A 20 15.73 -11.76 5.63
C PRO A 20 16.15 -10.33 5.29
N ILE A 21 15.40 -9.35 5.79
CA ILE A 21 15.74 -7.93 5.67
C ILE A 21 16.63 -7.56 6.87
N PRO A 22 17.86 -7.08 6.65
CA PRO A 22 18.75 -6.67 7.74
C PRO A 22 18.13 -5.62 8.66
N LEU A 23 18.41 -5.68 9.96
CA LEU A 23 17.83 -4.76 10.96
C LEU A 23 18.14 -3.29 10.68
N ASP A 24 19.32 -2.98 10.14
CA ASP A 24 19.70 -1.63 9.75
C ASP A 24 18.85 -1.11 8.57
N THR A 25 18.47 -1.99 7.63
CA THR A 25 17.54 -1.68 6.55
C THR A 25 16.13 -1.45 7.10
N GLN A 26 15.66 -2.31 8.02
CA GLN A 26 14.38 -2.11 8.70
C GLN A 26 14.36 -0.78 9.44
N ALA A 27 15.44 -0.44 10.15
CA ALA A 27 15.56 0.82 10.87
C ALA A 27 15.50 2.04 9.94
N ARG A 28 16.16 2.01 8.76
CA ARG A 28 16.07 3.09 7.77
C ARG A 28 14.66 3.27 7.22
N ILE A 29 13.95 2.18 6.98
CA ILE A 29 12.56 2.22 6.53
C ILE A 29 11.67 2.88 7.59
N LEU A 30 11.83 2.50 8.86
CA LEU A 30 11.05 3.03 9.97
C LEU A 30 11.41 4.49 10.29
N ASP A 31 12.70 4.86 10.23
CA ASP A 31 13.11 6.26 10.40
C ASP A 31 12.48 7.17 9.34
N ALA A 32 12.41 6.72 8.10
CA ALA A 32 11.72 7.45 7.04
C ALA A 32 10.19 7.52 7.27
N ALA A 33 9.58 6.46 7.79
CA ALA A 33 8.15 6.45 8.10
C ALA A 33 7.77 7.53 9.12
N VAL A 34 8.55 7.69 10.19
CA VAL A 34 8.26 8.67 11.24
C VAL A 34 8.53 10.13 10.82
N ARG A 35 9.08 10.38 9.63
CA ARG A 35 9.20 11.73 9.05
C ARG A 35 7.92 12.24 8.41
N ALA A 36 6.89 11.40 8.31
CA ALA A 36 5.62 11.80 7.74
C ALA A 36 4.95 12.93 8.55
N PRO A 37 4.27 13.87 7.86
CA PRO A 37 3.49 14.88 8.55
C PRO A 37 2.33 14.25 9.31
N ASN A 38 2.01 14.80 10.49
CA ASN A 38 0.86 14.39 11.29
C ASN A 38 0.28 15.57 12.05
N GLY A 39 -1.01 15.53 12.34
CA GLY A 39 -1.73 16.61 13.00
C GLY A 39 -1.14 16.94 14.36
N GLY A 40 -0.78 18.22 14.56
CA GLY A 40 -0.21 18.70 15.80
C GLY A 40 1.13 18.07 16.21
N ASN A 41 1.78 17.35 15.29
CA ASN A 41 2.98 16.54 15.56
C ASN A 41 2.78 15.57 16.75
N THR A 42 1.61 15.01 16.87
CA THR A 42 1.22 14.15 18.01
C THR A 42 1.93 12.81 18.01
N GLN A 43 2.35 12.31 16.84
CA GLN A 43 3.12 11.08 16.65
C GLN A 43 2.49 9.85 17.36
N ARG A 44 1.17 9.80 17.38
CA ARG A 44 0.39 8.72 18.02
C ARG A 44 0.33 7.48 17.13
N TRP A 45 1.49 6.94 16.80
CA TRP A 45 1.66 5.73 16.01
C TRP A 45 2.62 4.76 16.67
N HIS A 46 2.48 3.50 16.35
CA HIS A 46 3.41 2.47 16.76
C HIS A 46 3.61 1.49 15.59
N PHE A 47 4.87 1.17 15.33
CA PHE A 47 5.27 0.21 14.31
C PHE A 47 5.83 -1.03 14.99
N LEU A 48 5.25 -2.19 14.69
CA LEU A 48 5.66 -3.46 15.27
C LEU A 48 6.12 -4.39 14.14
N ALA A 49 7.42 -4.64 14.11
CA ALA A 49 8.05 -5.54 13.14
C ALA A 49 8.02 -6.98 13.65
N VAL A 50 7.64 -7.92 12.79
CA VAL A 50 7.61 -9.35 13.08
C VAL A 50 8.40 -10.08 12.01
N ASP A 51 9.52 -10.67 12.41
CA ASP A 51 10.39 -11.51 11.57
C ASP A 51 10.65 -12.90 12.20
N ASP A 52 9.99 -13.21 13.31
CA ASP A 52 9.97 -14.56 13.88
C ASP A 52 9.15 -15.51 12.98
N PRO A 53 9.76 -16.55 12.39
CA PRO A 53 9.07 -17.48 11.49
C PRO A 53 7.87 -18.19 12.12
N LYS A 54 7.89 -18.45 13.43
CA LYS A 54 6.76 -19.10 14.12
C LYS A 54 5.56 -18.16 14.17
N LEU A 55 5.80 -16.90 14.54
CA LEU A 55 4.74 -15.89 14.60
C LEU A 55 4.22 -15.55 13.20
N ILE A 56 5.10 -15.51 12.18
CA ILE A 56 4.69 -15.37 10.77
C ILE A 56 3.77 -16.51 10.35
N HIS A 57 4.07 -17.75 10.77
CA HIS A 57 3.21 -18.92 10.48
C HIS A 57 1.83 -18.79 11.11
N GLU A 58 1.73 -18.33 12.36
CA GLU A 58 0.44 -18.08 13.02
C GLU A 58 -0.37 -17.01 12.28
N PHE A 59 0.29 -15.94 11.85
CA PHE A 59 -0.36 -14.92 11.00
C PHE A 59 -0.72 -15.43 9.61
N ALA A 60 0.01 -16.38 9.04
CA ALA A 60 -0.34 -17.01 7.77
C ALA A 60 -1.69 -17.71 7.83
N GLU A 61 -1.95 -18.46 8.92
CA GLU A 61 -3.24 -19.12 9.13
C GLU A 61 -4.39 -18.12 9.27
N LEU A 62 -4.20 -17.06 10.08
CA LEU A 62 -5.17 -15.99 10.22
C LEU A 62 -5.40 -15.25 8.88
N PHE A 63 -4.34 -15.00 8.13
CA PHE A 63 -4.44 -14.30 6.84
C PHE A 63 -5.25 -15.10 5.80
N ARG A 64 -5.06 -16.44 5.75
CA ARG A 64 -5.85 -17.32 4.88
C ARG A 64 -7.33 -17.29 5.23
N GLN A 65 -7.66 -17.35 6.52
CA GLN A 65 -9.05 -17.25 7.01
C GLN A 65 -9.66 -15.88 6.69
N ALA A 66 -8.94 -14.81 6.97
CA ALA A 66 -9.37 -13.44 6.67
C ALA A 66 -9.58 -13.22 5.15
N ARG A 67 -8.72 -13.83 4.35
CA ARG A 67 -8.83 -13.78 2.88
C ARG A 67 -10.07 -14.52 2.38
N ALA A 68 -10.39 -15.69 2.95
CA ALA A 68 -11.61 -16.41 2.63
C ALA A 68 -12.88 -15.60 2.98
N LEU A 69 -12.89 -14.95 4.13
CA LEU A 69 -13.98 -14.06 4.56
C LEU A 69 -14.16 -12.85 3.62
N GLU A 70 -13.07 -12.21 3.20
CA GLU A 70 -13.12 -11.13 2.19
C GLU A 70 -13.72 -11.61 0.86
N TYR A 71 -13.45 -12.85 0.52
CA TYR A 71 -14.00 -13.49 -0.67
C TYR A 71 -15.51 -13.69 -0.59
N GLU A 72 -16.00 -14.14 0.57
CA GLU A 72 -17.44 -14.29 0.80
C GLU A 72 -18.15 -12.94 0.73
N LYS A 73 -17.60 -11.91 1.36
CA LYS A 73 -18.10 -10.53 1.26
C LYS A 73 -18.13 -10.03 -0.18
N PHE A 74 -17.08 -10.32 -0.96
CA PHE A 74 -17.03 -9.98 -2.37
C PHE A 74 -18.14 -10.67 -3.17
N ARG A 75 -18.36 -11.99 -2.99
CA ARG A 75 -19.45 -12.72 -3.65
C ARG A 75 -20.82 -12.20 -3.26
N ALA A 76 -20.99 -11.81 -2.02
CA ALA A 76 -22.24 -11.24 -1.50
C ALA A 76 -22.49 -9.80 -1.98
N GLY A 77 -21.55 -9.17 -2.69
CA GLY A 77 -21.68 -7.78 -3.13
C GLY A 77 -21.58 -6.75 -2.01
N THR A 78 -21.01 -7.14 -0.86
CA THR A 78 -20.93 -6.29 0.35
C THR A 78 -19.52 -5.77 0.64
N GLY A 79 -18.53 -6.16 -0.17
CA GLY A 79 -17.15 -5.73 0.00
C GLY A 79 -16.90 -4.30 -0.56
N PRO A 80 -15.97 -3.55 0.02
CA PRO A 80 -15.75 -2.13 -0.31
C PRO A 80 -15.20 -1.86 -1.72
N MET A 81 -14.78 -2.87 -2.46
CA MET A 81 -14.15 -2.72 -3.80
C MET A 81 -14.94 -3.41 -4.92
N VAL A 82 -16.22 -3.64 -4.73
CA VAL A 82 -17.03 -4.43 -5.67
C VAL A 82 -17.58 -3.60 -6.83
N ALA A 83 -17.95 -2.35 -6.56
CA ALA A 83 -18.53 -1.50 -7.60
C ALA A 83 -17.44 -0.86 -8.47
N PRO A 84 -17.60 -0.90 -9.81
CA PRO A 84 -16.73 -0.11 -10.68
C PRO A 84 -16.93 1.38 -10.41
N ALA A 85 -15.87 2.17 -10.67
CA ALA A 85 -16.01 3.62 -10.66
C ALA A 85 -17.07 4.06 -11.70
N PRO A 86 -17.77 5.19 -11.45
CA PRO A 86 -18.70 5.73 -12.43
C PRO A 86 -18.03 5.89 -13.81
N GLY A 87 -18.64 5.33 -14.86
CA GLY A 87 -18.11 5.38 -16.22
C GLY A 87 -17.00 4.36 -16.56
N ALA A 88 -16.60 3.51 -15.61
CA ALA A 88 -15.60 2.48 -15.89
C ALA A 88 -16.15 1.40 -16.85
N ASP A 89 -15.28 0.92 -17.76
CA ASP A 89 -15.61 -0.22 -18.62
C ASP A 89 -15.75 -1.50 -17.78
N PRO A 90 -16.90 -2.19 -17.85
CA PRO A 90 -17.15 -3.41 -17.09
C PRO A 90 -16.14 -4.53 -17.36
N ALA A 91 -15.65 -4.67 -18.59
CA ALA A 91 -14.68 -5.70 -18.94
C ALA A 91 -13.30 -5.41 -18.34
N ALA A 92 -12.86 -4.16 -18.40
CA ALA A 92 -11.60 -3.70 -17.76
C ALA A 92 -11.68 -3.84 -16.23
N HIS A 93 -12.84 -3.53 -15.64
CA HIS A 93 -13.08 -3.74 -14.21
C HIS A 93 -12.98 -5.22 -13.84
N ALA A 94 -13.66 -6.12 -14.57
CA ALA A 94 -13.62 -7.54 -14.31
C ALA A 94 -12.20 -8.12 -14.43
N GLU A 95 -11.41 -7.66 -15.39
CA GLU A 95 -10.00 -8.05 -15.54
C GLU A 95 -9.16 -7.57 -14.34
N THR A 96 -9.39 -6.33 -13.89
CA THR A 96 -8.73 -5.78 -12.70
C THR A 96 -9.04 -6.63 -11.47
N MET A 97 -10.31 -7.02 -11.29
CA MET A 97 -10.73 -7.88 -10.18
C MET A 97 -10.08 -9.28 -10.24
N ARG A 98 -9.97 -9.87 -11.43
CA ARG A 98 -9.27 -11.16 -11.59
C ARG A 98 -7.80 -11.06 -11.20
N ARG A 99 -7.10 -10.02 -11.65
CA ARG A 99 -5.69 -9.79 -11.30
C ARG A 99 -5.49 -9.55 -9.81
N MET A 100 -6.34 -8.74 -9.19
CA MET A 100 -6.33 -8.49 -7.76
C MET A 100 -6.52 -9.78 -6.98
N LYS A 101 -7.49 -10.60 -7.40
CA LYS A 101 -7.74 -11.90 -6.82
C LYS A 101 -6.50 -12.78 -6.87
N GLY A 102 -6.00 -13.10 -8.07
CA GLY A 102 -4.86 -13.99 -8.23
C GLY A 102 -3.60 -13.50 -7.52
N SER A 103 -3.41 -12.17 -7.44
CA SER A 103 -2.30 -11.60 -6.70
C SER A 103 -2.46 -11.72 -5.18
N GLY A 104 -3.70 -11.60 -4.68
CA GLY A 104 -4.00 -11.78 -3.26
C GLY A 104 -3.93 -13.24 -2.83
N ASP A 105 -4.41 -14.16 -3.68
CA ASP A 105 -4.36 -15.60 -3.43
C ASP A 105 -2.89 -16.07 -3.37
N TYR A 106 -2.07 -15.61 -4.31
CA TYR A 106 -0.63 -15.91 -4.27
C TYR A 106 0.01 -15.52 -2.93
N LEU A 107 -0.30 -14.33 -2.41
CA LEU A 107 0.23 -13.92 -1.11
C LEU A 107 -0.26 -14.84 0.01
N ALA A 108 -1.53 -15.24 0.00
CA ALA A 108 -2.07 -16.15 1.02
C ALA A 108 -1.41 -17.52 0.99
N ASP A 109 -1.18 -18.06 -0.24
CA ASP A 109 -0.55 -19.37 -0.44
C ASP A 109 0.94 -19.39 -0.04
N HIS A 110 1.61 -18.22 -0.13
CA HIS A 110 3.05 -18.07 0.14
C HIS A 110 3.34 -17.15 1.32
N PHE A 111 2.38 -16.99 2.23
CA PHE A 111 2.52 -16.04 3.33
C PHE A 111 3.66 -16.40 4.28
N ASP A 112 3.89 -17.69 4.49
CA ASP A 112 5.00 -18.23 5.30
C ASP A 112 6.39 -17.88 4.74
N GLU A 113 6.47 -17.49 3.45
CA GLU A 113 7.73 -17.05 2.81
C GLU A 113 8.00 -15.56 3.01
N VAL A 114 7.09 -14.80 3.59
CA VAL A 114 7.25 -13.36 3.84
C VAL A 114 8.27 -13.15 4.96
N PRO A 115 9.41 -12.48 4.70
CA PRO A 115 10.47 -12.38 5.70
C PRO A 115 10.20 -11.33 6.79
N LEU A 116 9.25 -10.40 6.56
CA LEU A 116 8.94 -9.34 7.51
C LEU A 116 7.49 -8.89 7.39
N LEU A 117 6.77 -8.93 8.49
CA LEU A 117 5.48 -8.25 8.65
C LEU A 117 5.69 -6.97 9.47
N LEU A 118 5.14 -5.86 9.00
CA LEU A 118 5.15 -4.61 9.75
C LEU A 118 3.71 -4.23 10.07
N PHE A 119 3.31 -4.45 11.33
CA PHE A 119 2.03 -4.00 11.83
C PHE A 119 2.10 -2.54 12.23
N VAL A 120 1.06 -1.80 11.91
CA VAL A 120 1.01 -0.36 12.13
C VAL A 120 -0.24 -0.02 12.93
N PHE A 121 -0.03 0.59 14.08
CA PHE A 121 -1.07 0.96 15.03
C PHE A 121 -1.12 2.48 15.19
N ALA A 122 -2.30 3.00 15.50
CA ALA A 122 -2.50 4.41 15.81
C ALA A 122 -3.55 4.60 16.91
N ILE A 123 -3.47 5.75 17.59
CA ILE A 123 -4.50 6.27 18.49
C ILE A 123 -5.04 7.56 17.88
N ASP A 124 -6.39 7.73 17.86
CA ASP A 124 -7.07 8.94 17.41
C ASP A 124 -6.59 9.44 16.03
N ASP A 125 -6.56 8.56 15.05
CA ASP A 125 -5.89 8.75 13.77
C ASP A 125 -6.69 9.60 12.75
N LEU A 126 -7.78 10.22 13.13
CA LEU A 126 -8.61 11.06 12.25
C LEU A 126 -8.96 10.38 10.89
N GLY A 127 -9.35 9.11 10.94
CA GLY A 127 -9.71 8.35 9.75
C GLY A 127 -8.53 7.94 8.85
N GLY A 128 -7.32 7.90 9.38
CA GLY A 128 -6.11 7.51 8.66
C GLY A 128 -5.22 8.68 8.22
N ALA A 129 -5.65 9.92 8.48
CA ALA A 129 -4.95 11.10 8.01
C ALA A 129 -3.50 11.23 8.52
N ASN A 130 -3.21 10.69 9.70
CA ASN A 130 -1.87 10.71 10.27
C ASN A 130 -1.05 9.47 9.90
N ILE A 131 -1.68 8.29 9.91
CA ILE A 131 -0.94 7.03 9.79
C ILE A 131 -0.64 6.65 8.33
N TYR A 132 -1.56 6.88 7.38
CA TYR A 132 -1.31 6.49 6.00
C TYR A 132 -0.18 7.27 5.31
N PRO A 133 0.07 8.55 5.58
CA PRO A 133 1.31 9.22 5.14
C PRO A 133 2.58 8.52 5.63
N ALA A 134 2.61 8.06 6.90
CA ALA A 134 3.74 7.33 7.45
C ALA A 134 3.92 5.95 6.79
N ILE A 135 2.83 5.22 6.57
CA ILE A 135 2.84 3.94 5.84
C ILE A 135 3.36 4.12 4.41
N TRP A 136 2.92 5.18 3.72
CA TRP A 136 3.39 5.46 2.37
C TRP A 136 4.89 5.84 2.36
N SER A 137 5.35 6.63 3.32
CA SER A 137 6.77 6.94 3.50
C SER A 137 7.61 5.68 3.74
N ALA A 138 7.11 4.74 4.55
CA ALA A 138 7.75 3.44 4.75
C ALA A 138 7.88 2.66 3.43
N LEU A 139 6.83 2.62 2.61
CA LEU A 139 6.86 1.91 1.32
C LEU A 139 7.80 2.56 0.30
N LEU A 140 7.89 3.89 0.28
CA LEU A 140 8.85 4.61 -0.57
C LEU A 140 10.30 4.37 -0.10
N ALA A 141 10.54 4.38 1.20
CA ALA A 141 11.86 4.06 1.76
C ALA A 141 12.24 2.60 1.50
N ALA A 142 11.31 1.66 1.69
CA ALA A 142 11.50 0.26 1.34
C ALA A 142 11.91 0.12 -0.14
N ARG A 143 11.21 0.84 -1.05
CA ARG A 143 11.56 0.86 -2.48
C ARG A 143 12.99 1.34 -2.71
N ALA A 144 13.44 2.37 -1.98
CA ALA A 144 14.81 2.90 -2.06
C ALA A 144 15.85 1.88 -1.60
N GLU A 145 15.52 1.05 -0.63
CA GLU A 145 16.34 -0.05 -0.10
C GLU A 145 16.24 -1.35 -0.95
N GLY A 146 15.50 -1.32 -2.07
CA GLY A 146 15.26 -2.52 -2.90
C GLY A 146 14.25 -3.50 -2.31
N VAL A 147 13.56 -3.13 -1.25
CA VAL A 147 12.52 -3.91 -0.58
C VAL A 147 11.15 -3.56 -1.19
N GLY A 148 10.40 -4.58 -1.56
CA GLY A 148 9.02 -4.46 -2.02
C GLY A 148 8.04 -4.88 -0.94
N GLY A 149 6.77 -4.62 -1.18
CA GLY A 149 5.75 -5.06 -0.24
C GLY A 149 4.35 -4.62 -0.63
N VAL A 150 3.41 -4.92 0.23
CA VAL A 150 2.03 -4.48 0.08
C VAL A 150 1.44 -4.10 1.44
N MET A 151 0.72 -2.99 1.45
CA MET A 151 -0.18 -2.66 2.55
C MET A 151 -1.47 -3.46 2.42
N THR A 152 -1.89 -4.09 3.49
CA THR A 152 -3.16 -4.82 3.57
C THR A 152 -3.89 -4.52 4.87
N MET A 153 -5.22 -4.55 4.80
CA MET A 153 -6.11 -4.39 5.96
C MET A 153 -6.92 -5.66 6.24
N VAL A 154 -6.62 -6.75 5.55
CA VAL A 154 -7.40 -8.01 5.61
C VAL A 154 -7.48 -8.55 7.04
N LEU A 155 -6.38 -8.48 7.81
CA LEU A 155 -6.33 -8.92 9.21
C LEU A 155 -7.16 -8.05 10.17
N ARG A 156 -7.71 -6.92 9.73
CA ARG A 156 -8.67 -6.15 10.55
C ARG A 156 -9.98 -6.91 10.77
N ASN A 157 -10.25 -7.97 10.03
CA ASN A 157 -11.35 -8.88 10.32
C ASN A 157 -11.10 -9.78 11.55
N PHE A 158 -9.85 -9.85 12.02
CA PHE A 158 -9.39 -10.68 13.15
C PHE A 158 -8.55 -9.82 14.11
N THR A 159 -9.06 -8.61 14.42
CA THR A 159 -8.33 -7.63 15.24
C THR A 159 -8.01 -8.15 16.63
N ASP A 160 -8.93 -8.90 17.25
CA ASP A 160 -8.76 -9.41 18.62
C ASP A 160 -7.65 -10.47 18.67
N GLU A 161 -7.64 -11.39 17.70
CA GLU A 161 -6.61 -12.42 17.58
C GLU A 161 -5.23 -11.79 17.26
N VAL A 162 -5.18 -10.78 16.39
CA VAL A 162 -3.94 -10.04 16.11
C VAL A 162 -3.43 -9.34 17.37
N ASN A 163 -4.32 -8.68 18.12
CA ASN A 163 -3.95 -7.98 19.34
C ASN A 163 -3.44 -8.95 20.42
N GLU A 164 -4.06 -10.12 20.55
CA GLU A 164 -3.63 -11.16 21.49
C GLU A 164 -2.24 -11.70 21.13
N LEU A 165 -2.03 -12.08 19.86
CA LEU A 165 -0.75 -12.60 19.37
C LEU A 165 0.40 -11.61 19.55
N LEU A 166 0.12 -10.31 19.38
CA LEU A 166 1.13 -9.24 19.46
C LEU A 166 1.22 -8.61 20.85
N GLY A 167 0.34 -8.95 21.79
CA GLY A 167 0.29 -8.32 23.11
C GLY A 167 -0.02 -6.83 23.06
N VAL A 168 -0.92 -6.40 22.15
CA VAL A 168 -1.25 -4.98 21.96
C VAL A 168 -2.02 -4.44 23.15
N PRO A 169 -1.61 -3.36 23.80
CA PRO A 169 -2.31 -2.77 24.94
C PRO A 169 -3.56 -1.97 24.46
N VAL A 170 -4.62 -2.71 24.11
CA VAL A 170 -5.86 -2.15 23.55
C VAL A 170 -6.58 -1.19 24.50
N GLU A 171 -6.40 -1.37 25.82
CA GLU A 171 -6.94 -0.49 26.85
C GLU A 171 -6.37 0.92 26.80
N GLN A 172 -5.21 1.09 26.18
CA GLN A 172 -4.59 2.38 25.90
C GLN A 172 -5.13 3.07 24.64
N GLY A 173 -6.04 2.42 23.92
CA GLY A 173 -6.68 2.95 22.72
C GLY A 173 -5.94 2.64 21.40
N TRP A 174 -4.91 1.79 21.42
CA TRP A 174 -4.23 1.36 20.20
C TRP A 174 -5.15 0.56 19.30
N LYS A 175 -5.13 0.90 18.00
CA LYS A 175 -5.92 0.21 16.96
C LYS A 175 -5.02 -0.09 15.78
N MET A 176 -5.10 -1.30 15.27
CA MET A 176 -4.39 -1.67 14.05
C MET A 176 -4.97 -0.91 12.85
N SER A 177 -4.13 -0.14 12.18
CA SER A 177 -4.48 0.59 10.97
C SER A 177 -4.27 -0.26 9.72
N ALA A 178 -3.14 -0.92 9.63
CA ALA A 178 -2.78 -1.80 8.51
C ALA A 178 -1.62 -2.73 8.91
N MET A 179 -1.36 -3.70 8.04
CA MET A 179 -0.15 -4.51 8.04
C MET A 179 0.54 -4.38 6.68
N LEU A 180 1.86 -4.31 6.67
CA LEU A 180 2.67 -4.40 5.46
C LEU A 180 3.36 -5.76 5.44
N THR A 181 3.33 -6.45 4.30
CA THR A 181 4.28 -7.54 4.03
C THR A 181 5.46 -6.94 3.28
N LEU A 182 6.67 -7.16 3.76
CA LEU A 182 7.90 -6.60 3.22
C LEU A 182 8.89 -7.72 2.90
N GLY A 183 9.62 -7.58 1.78
CA GLY A 183 10.62 -8.55 1.33
C GLY A 183 11.26 -8.13 0.02
N TYR A 184 12.31 -8.81 -0.40
CA TYR A 184 12.91 -8.56 -1.71
C TYR A 184 12.01 -9.14 -2.81
N PRO A 185 11.61 -8.35 -3.83
CA PRO A 185 10.65 -8.80 -4.82
C PRO A 185 11.26 -9.83 -5.79
N ARG A 186 10.44 -10.80 -6.21
CA ARG A 186 10.79 -11.73 -7.31
C ARG A 186 10.60 -11.08 -8.69
N GLY A 187 9.81 -10.01 -8.77
CA GLY A 187 9.54 -9.27 -10.01
C GLY A 187 10.39 -8.03 -10.15
N THR A 188 10.32 -7.41 -11.33
CA THR A 188 11.00 -6.15 -11.63
C THR A 188 10.16 -4.93 -11.25
N TRP A 189 10.84 -3.85 -10.91
CA TRP A 189 10.22 -2.55 -10.74
C TRP A 189 9.80 -1.97 -12.10
N GLY A 190 8.77 -1.16 -12.08
CA GLY A 190 8.28 -0.49 -13.29
C GLY A 190 7.16 0.48 -12.96
N VAL A 191 6.89 1.40 -13.88
CA VAL A 191 5.81 2.38 -13.72
C VAL A 191 4.47 1.67 -13.52
N ALA A 192 3.72 2.10 -12.50
CA ALA A 192 2.40 1.56 -12.24
C ALA A 192 1.47 1.81 -13.43
N ALA A 193 0.99 0.72 -14.03
CA ALA A 193 0.01 0.80 -15.11
C ALA A 193 -1.38 1.22 -14.57
N ASN A 194 -2.26 1.65 -15.49
CA ASN A 194 -3.67 1.94 -15.21
C ASN A 194 -3.86 3.04 -14.15
N ARG A 195 -3.24 4.18 -14.36
CA ARG A 195 -3.58 5.43 -13.68
C ARG A 195 -4.31 6.33 -14.65
N HIS A 196 -5.38 6.98 -14.15
CA HIS A 196 -6.04 8.01 -14.92
C HIS A 196 -5.05 9.16 -15.21
N PRO A 197 -5.07 9.73 -16.41
CA PRO A 197 -4.36 10.98 -16.71
C PRO A 197 -4.73 12.06 -15.69
N VAL A 198 -3.74 12.84 -15.25
CA VAL A 198 -3.97 13.81 -14.15
C VAL A 198 -5.05 14.83 -14.46
N HIS A 199 -5.20 15.21 -15.74
CA HIS A 199 -6.22 16.20 -16.18
C HIS A 199 -7.65 15.64 -16.11
N GLU A 200 -7.85 14.32 -16.11
CA GLU A 200 -9.17 13.69 -15.94
C GLU A 200 -9.64 13.67 -14.48
N VAL A 201 -8.70 13.76 -13.53
CA VAL A 201 -8.97 13.66 -12.08
C VAL A 201 -8.63 14.95 -11.34
N SER A 202 -8.39 16.02 -12.06
CA SER A 202 -8.03 17.33 -11.50
C SER A 202 -8.89 18.45 -12.09
N SER A 203 -9.25 19.40 -11.24
CA SER A 203 -9.98 20.60 -11.63
C SER A 203 -9.23 21.84 -11.18
N ARG A 204 -9.46 22.97 -11.84
CA ARG A 204 -8.85 24.26 -11.50
C ARG A 204 -9.92 25.26 -11.07
N ASN A 205 -9.73 25.87 -9.91
CA ASN A 205 -10.59 26.88 -9.28
C ASN A 205 -11.97 26.35 -8.84
N HIS A 206 -12.69 25.61 -9.67
CA HIS A 206 -14.02 25.06 -9.38
C HIS A 206 -14.08 23.57 -9.72
N TRP A 207 -14.90 22.81 -9.00
CA TRP A 207 -15.12 21.40 -9.30
C TRP A 207 -15.62 21.21 -10.74
N GLY A 208 -14.97 20.31 -11.49
CA GLY A 208 -15.31 20.03 -12.89
C GLY A 208 -14.78 21.03 -13.91
N ALA A 209 -14.19 22.15 -13.49
CA ALA A 209 -13.53 23.06 -14.42
C ALA A 209 -12.22 22.44 -14.96
N PRO A 210 -11.92 22.59 -16.26
CA PRO A 210 -10.71 22.00 -16.85
C PRO A 210 -9.43 22.43 -16.10
N PHE A 211 -8.49 21.52 -15.95
CA PHE A 211 -7.21 21.80 -15.32
C PHE A 211 -6.37 22.84 -16.09
N GLY A 212 -6.55 22.90 -17.40
CA GLY A 212 -5.95 23.90 -18.31
C GLY A 212 -4.84 23.38 -19.21
N ILE A 213 -4.32 22.17 -18.92
CA ILE A 213 -3.42 21.44 -19.82
C ILE A 213 -3.80 19.96 -19.83
N GLU A 214 -3.60 19.30 -20.95
CA GLU A 214 -3.73 17.85 -21.07
C GLU A 214 -2.38 17.18 -20.78
N VAL A 215 -2.41 16.11 -19.97
CA VAL A 215 -1.24 15.30 -19.62
C VAL A 215 -1.59 13.83 -19.87
N PRO A 216 -1.56 13.38 -21.13
CA PRO A 216 -2.03 12.03 -21.50
C PRO A 216 -1.06 10.92 -21.10
N GLN A 217 0.19 11.24 -20.86
CA GLN A 217 1.25 10.29 -20.49
C GLN A 217 1.88 10.65 -19.15
N PRO A 218 2.43 9.70 -18.41
CA PRO A 218 3.22 10.00 -17.22
C PRO A 218 4.37 10.96 -17.54
N LEU A 219 4.57 11.97 -16.69
CA LEU A 219 5.65 12.95 -16.84
C LEU A 219 7.03 12.43 -16.41
N TRP A 220 7.09 11.23 -15.85
CA TRP A 220 8.33 10.57 -15.50
C TRP A 220 8.39 9.16 -16.16
N PRO A 221 9.55 8.67 -16.68
CA PRO A 221 10.80 9.42 -16.78
C PRO A 221 10.62 10.65 -17.68
N PRO A 222 11.36 11.73 -17.42
CA PRO A 222 11.26 12.89 -18.26
C PRO A 222 11.68 12.44 -19.68
N HIS A 223 10.69 12.40 -20.58
CA HIS A 223 11.00 12.44 -22.00
C HIS A 223 11.74 13.76 -22.20
N ASN A 224 12.67 13.83 -23.14
CA ASN A 224 13.44 15.06 -23.45
C ASN A 224 12.55 16.26 -23.86
N ASN A 225 11.36 16.35 -23.32
CA ASN A 225 10.43 17.43 -23.47
C ASN A 225 10.92 18.59 -22.59
N THR A 226 11.65 19.49 -23.19
CA THR A 226 11.94 20.81 -22.62
C THR A 226 10.60 21.49 -22.32
N ALA A 227 10.57 22.38 -21.32
CA ALA A 227 9.37 23.17 -20.98
C ALA A 227 8.72 23.88 -22.20
N THR A 228 9.42 23.96 -23.31
CA THR A 228 9.01 24.47 -24.61
C THR A 228 7.97 23.58 -25.32
N ASP A 229 8.00 22.25 -25.09
CA ASP A 229 7.09 21.33 -25.80
C ASP A 229 5.70 21.29 -25.12
N LEU A 230 5.61 21.64 -23.85
CA LEU A 230 4.32 21.75 -23.13
C LEU A 230 3.61 23.07 -23.50
N ALA A 231 4.35 24.10 -23.94
CA ALA A 231 3.77 25.37 -24.36
C ALA A 231 3.33 25.38 -25.85
N ALA A 232 3.79 24.41 -26.65
CA ALA A 232 3.45 24.29 -28.06
C ALA A 232 2.20 23.41 -28.32
N ALA A 233 1.66 22.77 -27.30
CA ALA A 233 0.45 21.92 -27.38
C ALA A 233 -0.81 22.63 -26.86
N GLY A 234 -0.76 23.94 -26.59
CA GLY A 234 -1.87 24.79 -26.13
C GLY A 234 -2.38 25.73 -27.18
#